data_9394c9849d90790a9d0d66adae900441
#
_entry.id   9394c9849d90790a9d0d66adae900441
#
_cell.length_a   1.000
_cell.length_b   1.000
_cell.length_c   1.000
_cell.angle_alpha   90.00
_cell.angle_beta   90.00
_cell.angle_gamma   90.00
#
_symmetry.space_group_name_H-M   'P 1'
#
loop_
_entity.id
_entity.type
_entity.pdbx_description
1 polymer ?
#
loop_
_entity_poly.entity_id
_entity_poly.type
_entity_poly.pdbx_seq_one_letter_code
_entity_poly.pdbx_strand_id
1 'polypeptide(L)'
;MNAPVVVGVDGTRQSLRAVEWAAEEAALRHLPLHVVNGFGIPDAFYGEALPPRDWLDSRRLEAEEIVREAAAAAGHREHHPVVEQESVLDSPVPLLLRRSEDATMLVVGSAGRGVLGDLVVGSVATALTAHAHCPVAVVRGEDRAGTAPVVAGVDGGPASEAVLALAFEEAAVHGVPLVAVHVWADADPGRVFAEAMAPFDFEPLREKANRVLAEALAGWREKFPDVEVRRVVEEDKPRQRLLDWSRSARMVVVGSRGRGGFTGLLLGSVSQALVQHGGCPVLVARG
;
A
#
# COMPACT_ATOMS: atom_id res chain seq x y z
N MET A 1 -8.75 -12.77 19.82
CA MET A 1 -9.23 -12.78 18.43
C MET A 1 -8.08 -12.28 17.58
N ASN A 2 -7.82 -12.89 16.43
CA ASN A 2 -6.77 -12.40 15.53
C ASN A 2 -7.21 -11.06 14.92
N ALA A 3 -6.30 -10.10 14.80
CA ALA A 3 -6.57 -8.80 14.20
C ALA A 3 -7.05 -8.94 12.74
N PRO A 4 -8.14 -8.28 12.31
CA PRO A 4 -8.72 -8.46 10.98
C PRO A 4 -7.89 -7.79 9.88
N VAL A 5 -8.13 -8.18 8.64
CA VAL A 5 -7.89 -7.33 7.47
C VAL A 5 -9.08 -6.38 7.36
N VAL A 6 -8.83 -5.07 7.35
CA VAL A 6 -9.88 -4.05 7.23
C VAL A 6 -9.89 -3.49 5.83
N VAL A 7 -11.06 -3.39 5.18
CA VAL A 7 -11.20 -2.76 3.87
C VAL A 7 -12.19 -1.62 3.88
N GLY A 8 -11.74 -0.44 3.44
CA GLY A 8 -12.59 0.74 3.28
C GLY A 8 -13.30 0.73 1.93
N VAL A 9 -14.64 0.88 1.96
CA VAL A 9 -15.47 0.84 0.76
C VAL A 9 -16.34 2.09 0.63
N ASP A 10 -16.58 2.51 -0.62
CA ASP A 10 -17.41 3.66 -0.96
C ASP A 10 -18.41 3.36 -2.11
N GLY A 11 -18.52 2.11 -2.53
CA GLY A 11 -19.40 1.66 -3.62
C GLY A 11 -18.84 1.92 -5.02
N THR A 12 -17.61 2.40 -5.16
CA THR A 12 -16.94 2.50 -6.46
C THR A 12 -16.39 1.14 -6.91
N ARG A 13 -16.16 1.01 -8.23
CA ARG A 13 -15.53 -0.18 -8.80
C ARG A 13 -14.14 -0.44 -8.21
N GLN A 14 -13.39 0.62 -7.91
CA GLN A 14 -12.07 0.52 -7.29
C GLN A 14 -12.15 -0.04 -5.87
N SER A 15 -13.15 0.38 -5.09
CA SER A 15 -13.34 -0.16 -3.74
C SER A 15 -13.79 -1.62 -3.77
N LEU A 16 -14.58 -2.06 -4.75
CA LEU A 16 -14.94 -3.47 -4.91
C LEU A 16 -13.73 -4.34 -5.27
N ARG A 17 -12.82 -3.86 -6.15
CA ARG A 17 -11.54 -4.53 -6.42
C ARG A 17 -10.67 -4.62 -5.16
N ALA A 18 -10.69 -3.60 -4.32
CA ALA A 18 -9.99 -3.63 -3.04
C ALA A 18 -10.58 -4.70 -2.09
N VAL A 19 -11.90 -4.90 -2.11
CA VAL A 19 -12.56 -5.97 -1.34
C VAL A 19 -12.15 -7.36 -1.83
N GLU A 20 -12.14 -7.58 -3.15
CA GLU A 20 -11.72 -8.86 -3.73
C GLU A 20 -10.27 -9.20 -3.34
N TRP A 21 -9.38 -8.22 -3.42
CA TRP A 21 -7.98 -8.36 -3.00
C TRP A 21 -7.86 -8.59 -1.50
N ALA A 22 -8.56 -7.82 -0.66
CA ALA A 22 -8.55 -7.96 0.80
C ALA A 22 -9.11 -9.31 1.26
N ALA A 23 -10.12 -9.85 0.56
CA ALA A 23 -10.68 -11.16 0.85
C ALA A 23 -9.67 -12.28 0.58
N GLU A 24 -8.88 -12.18 -0.50
CA GLU A 24 -7.78 -13.11 -0.78
C GLU A 24 -6.73 -13.06 0.33
N GLU A 25 -6.29 -11.86 0.71
CA GLU A 25 -5.31 -11.66 1.77
C GLU A 25 -5.80 -12.20 3.12
N ALA A 26 -7.04 -11.93 3.48
CA ALA A 26 -7.64 -12.44 4.71
C ALA A 26 -7.76 -13.98 4.71
N ALA A 27 -8.17 -14.56 3.59
CA ALA A 27 -8.30 -16.02 3.44
C ALA A 27 -6.94 -16.73 3.55
N LEU A 28 -5.91 -16.24 2.84
CA LEU A 28 -4.55 -16.79 2.88
C LEU A 28 -3.93 -16.76 4.29
N ARG A 29 -4.29 -15.76 5.09
CA ARG A 29 -3.83 -15.59 6.48
C ARG A 29 -4.75 -16.22 7.52
N HIS A 30 -5.89 -16.80 7.11
CA HIS A 30 -6.93 -17.29 8.03
C HIS A 30 -7.41 -16.22 9.01
N LEU A 31 -7.56 -14.98 8.53
CA LEU A 31 -8.03 -13.83 9.30
C LEU A 31 -9.45 -13.43 8.89
N PRO A 32 -10.23 -12.79 9.79
CA PRO A 32 -11.48 -12.17 9.40
C PRO A 32 -11.26 -10.96 8.49
N LEU A 33 -12.22 -10.70 7.62
CA LEU A 33 -12.30 -9.50 6.80
C LEU A 33 -13.34 -8.55 7.38
N HIS A 34 -12.96 -7.33 7.68
CA HIS A 34 -13.87 -6.28 8.16
C HIS A 34 -14.10 -5.25 7.06
N VAL A 35 -15.30 -5.23 6.49
CA VAL A 35 -15.74 -4.30 5.45
C VAL A 35 -16.35 -3.08 6.09
N VAL A 36 -15.76 -1.90 5.85
CA VAL A 36 -16.09 -0.65 6.57
C VAL A 36 -16.47 0.46 5.59
N ASN A 37 -17.63 1.07 5.79
CA ASN A 37 -18.04 2.28 5.10
C ASN A 37 -18.29 3.42 6.10
N GLY A 38 -17.66 4.57 5.87
CA GLY A 38 -17.94 5.82 6.56
C GLY A 38 -18.76 6.75 5.66
N PHE A 39 -19.95 7.15 6.11
CA PHE A 39 -20.78 8.10 5.38
C PHE A 39 -20.88 9.42 6.17
N GLY A 40 -19.98 10.35 5.87
CA GLY A 40 -19.91 11.65 6.54
C GLY A 40 -21.06 12.60 6.19
N ILE A 41 -21.28 13.58 7.05
CA ILE A 41 -22.13 14.73 6.75
C ILE A 41 -21.31 15.71 5.90
N PRO A 42 -21.81 16.20 4.74
CA PRO A 42 -21.11 17.19 3.95
C PRO A 42 -20.82 18.47 4.76
N ASP A 43 -19.66 19.08 4.48
CA ASP A 43 -19.21 20.32 5.16
C ASP A 43 -20.23 21.45 5.11
N ALA A 44 -21.08 21.48 4.08
CA ALA A 44 -22.16 22.47 3.94
C ALA A 44 -23.17 22.47 5.11
N PHE A 45 -23.22 21.38 5.90
CA PHE A 45 -24.09 21.29 7.09
C PHE A 45 -23.34 21.58 8.40
N TYR A 46 -22.01 21.79 8.36
CA TYR A 46 -21.26 22.15 9.55
C TYR A 46 -21.50 23.63 9.88
N GLY A 47 -22.33 23.89 10.90
CA GLY A 47 -22.43 25.20 11.52
C GLY A 47 -23.82 25.83 11.56
N GLU A 48 -24.81 25.51 10.73
CA GLU A 48 -26.07 26.23 10.68
C GLU A 48 -27.35 25.37 10.71
N ALA A 49 -27.32 24.11 10.28
CA ALA A 49 -28.49 23.23 10.36
C ALA A 49 -28.10 21.76 10.33
N LEU A 50 -28.73 20.93 11.13
CA LEU A 50 -28.65 19.47 10.98
C LEU A 50 -29.29 19.08 9.64
N PRO A 51 -28.71 18.07 8.92
CA PRO A 51 -29.35 17.56 7.72
C PRO A 51 -30.78 17.09 8.02
N PRO A 52 -31.72 17.21 7.05
CA PRO A 52 -33.04 16.63 7.19
C PRO A 52 -32.97 15.15 7.55
N ARG A 53 -33.89 14.66 8.38
CA ARG A 53 -33.92 13.24 8.80
C ARG A 53 -33.99 12.31 7.60
N ASP A 54 -34.84 12.59 6.63
CA ASP A 54 -35.00 11.79 5.40
C ASP A 54 -33.70 11.68 4.60
N TRP A 55 -32.87 12.72 4.65
CA TRP A 55 -31.54 12.71 4.01
C TRP A 55 -30.59 11.79 4.75
N LEU A 56 -30.55 11.84 6.09
CA LEU A 56 -29.72 10.96 6.92
C LEU A 56 -30.13 9.50 6.75
N ASP A 57 -31.43 9.20 6.74
CA ASP A 57 -31.97 7.85 6.58
C ASP A 57 -31.60 7.30 5.18
N SER A 58 -31.72 8.13 4.13
CA SER A 58 -31.32 7.74 2.77
C SER A 58 -29.82 7.43 2.67
N ARG A 59 -28.97 8.25 3.32
CA ARG A 59 -27.50 8.02 3.32
C ARG A 59 -27.12 6.77 4.10
N ARG A 60 -27.81 6.50 5.21
CA ARG A 60 -27.60 5.28 5.97
C ARG A 60 -27.96 4.04 5.15
N LEU A 61 -29.12 4.03 4.50
CA LEU A 61 -29.55 2.91 3.65
C LEU A 61 -28.58 2.69 2.49
N GLU A 62 -28.10 3.76 1.85
CA GLU A 62 -27.07 3.65 0.81
C GLU A 62 -25.76 3.04 1.34
N ALA A 63 -25.31 3.45 2.53
CA ALA A 63 -24.09 2.93 3.15
C ALA A 63 -24.23 1.44 3.54
N GLU A 64 -25.38 1.04 4.09
CA GLU A 64 -25.69 -0.36 4.40
C GLU A 64 -25.70 -1.22 3.12
N GLU A 65 -26.24 -0.71 2.01
CA GLU A 65 -26.24 -1.39 0.71
C GLU A 65 -24.83 -1.55 0.16
N ILE A 66 -23.98 -0.51 0.21
CA ILE A 66 -22.58 -0.56 -0.22
C ILE A 66 -21.81 -1.66 0.53
N VAL A 67 -21.95 -1.74 1.85
CA VAL A 67 -21.27 -2.73 2.67
C VAL A 67 -21.80 -4.13 2.37
N ARG A 68 -23.09 -4.28 2.15
CA ARG A 68 -23.73 -5.57 1.79
C ARG A 68 -23.24 -6.07 0.43
N GLU A 69 -23.18 -5.23 -0.59
CA GLU A 69 -22.65 -5.57 -1.91
C GLU A 69 -21.17 -5.95 -1.85
N ALA A 70 -20.39 -5.19 -1.11
CA ALA A 70 -18.98 -5.45 -0.89
C ALA A 70 -18.74 -6.78 -0.17
N ALA A 71 -19.50 -7.09 0.87
CA ALA A 71 -19.43 -8.36 1.58
C ALA A 71 -19.85 -9.55 0.69
N ALA A 72 -20.84 -9.37 -0.18
CA ALA A 72 -21.21 -10.38 -1.15
C ALA A 72 -20.08 -10.66 -2.15
N ALA A 73 -19.37 -9.62 -2.62
CA ALA A 73 -18.22 -9.78 -3.51
C ALA A 73 -17.07 -10.56 -2.85
N ALA A 74 -16.82 -10.36 -1.55
CA ALA A 74 -15.84 -11.13 -0.79
C ALA A 74 -16.16 -12.61 -0.67
N GLY A 75 -17.44 -12.98 -0.68
CA GLY A 75 -17.91 -14.35 -0.48
C GLY A 75 -17.90 -15.26 -1.72
N HIS A 76 -17.52 -14.78 -2.90
CA HIS A 76 -17.61 -15.54 -4.16
C HIS A 76 -16.46 -16.54 -4.38
N ARG A 77 -15.50 -16.68 -3.48
CA ARG A 77 -14.35 -17.59 -3.60
C ARG A 77 -14.54 -18.88 -2.78
N GLU A 78 -13.92 -19.97 -3.22
CA GLU A 78 -13.99 -21.30 -2.56
C GLU A 78 -13.50 -21.25 -1.09
N HIS A 79 -12.50 -20.40 -0.80
CA HIS A 79 -11.99 -20.14 0.55
C HIS A 79 -12.23 -18.66 0.85
N HIS A 80 -13.36 -18.36 1.47
CA HIS A 80 -13.70 -17.00 1.87
C HIS A 80 -13.47 -16.79 3.38
N PRO A 81 -13.00 -15.61 3.80
CA PRO A 81 -12.87 -15.27 5.20
C PRO A 81 -14.24 -15.08 5.86
N VAL A 82 -14.27 -15.09 7.19
CA VAL A 82 -15.43 -14.57 7.94
C VAL A 82 -15.51 -13.07 7.67
N VAL A 83 -16.66 -12.60 7.16
CA VAL A 83 -16.85 -11.19 6.78
C VAL A 83 -17.70 -10.48 7.82
N GLU A 84 -17.13 -9.46 8.44
CA GLU A 84 -17.82 -8.50 9.29
C GLU A 84 -18.14 -7.24 8.50
N GLN A 85 -19.30 -6.62 8.78
CA GLN A 85 -19.82 -5.48 8.04
C GLN A 85 -20.05 -4.31 8.99
N GLU A 86 -19.58 -3.12 8.61
CA GLU A 86 -19.77 -1.91 9.41
C GLU A 86 -20.09 -0.70 8.50
N SER A 87 -21.19 -0.03 8.76
CA SER A 87 -21.51 1.28 8.18
C SER A 87 -21.73 2.31 9.30
N VAL A 88 -20.99 3.42 9.27
CA VAL A 88 -20.99 4.41 10.36
C VAL A 88 -21.18 5.81 9.83
N LEU A 89 -22.02 6.59 10.52
CA LEU A 89 -22.11 8.04 10.30
C LEU A 89 -20.84 8.71 10.85
N ASP A 90 -19.79 8.69 10.06
CA ASP A 90 -18.49 9.30 10.35
C ASP A 90 -17.73 9.58 9.05
N SER A 91 -16.76 10.48 9.11
CA SER A 91 -15.86 10.72 7.97
C SER A 91 -14.96 9.52 7.73
N PRO A 92 -14.74 9.09 6.46
CA PRO A 92 -13.99 7.88 6.14
C PRO A 92 -12.57 7.84 6.72
N VAL A 93 -11.83 8.96 6.65
CA VAL A 93 -10.43 8.99 7.12
C VAL A 93 -10.32 8.78 8.63
N PRO A 94 -10.97 9.55 9.52
CA PRO A 94 -10.92 9.31 10.95
C PRO A 94 -11.39 7.90 11.35
N LEU A 95 -12.46 7.41 10.71
CA LEU A 95 -12.97 6.06 10.97
C LEU A 95 -11.94 4.99 10.66
N LEU A 96 -11.37 5.00 9.46
CA LEU A 96 -10.40 4.00 9.02
C LEU A 96 -9.07 4.10 9.78
N LEU A 97 -8.66 5.30 10.21
CA LEU A 97 -7.50 5.47 11.08
C LEU A 97 -7.72 4.79 12.43
N ARG A 98 -8.88 4.95 13.06
CA ARG A 98 -9.18 4.21 14.30
C ARG A 98 -9.21 2.70 14.09
N ARG A 99 -9.77 2.22 12.97
CA ARG A 99 -9.77 0.78 12.66
C ARG A 99 -8.37 0.22 12.39
N SER A 100 -7.44 1.07 11.94
CA SER A 100 -6.05 0.65 11.71
C SER A 100 -5.25 0.37 13.00
N GLU A 101 -5.75 0.78 14.17
CA GLU A 101 -5.08 0.52 15.46
C GLU A 101 -5.12 -0.97 15.84
N ASP A 102 -6.21 -1.67 15.46
CA ASP A 102 -6.44 -3.07 15.78
C ASP A 102 -6.47 -3.98 14.53
N ALA A 103 -5.99 -3.51 13.40
CA ALA A 103 -5.98 -4.24 12.13
C ALA A 103 -4.60 -4.82 11.82
N THR A 104 -4.58 -6.00 11.21
CA THR A 104 -3.36 -6.57 10.61
C THR A 104 -2.92 -5.76 9.39
N MET A 105 -3.89 -5.32 8.60
CA MET A 105 -3.68 -4.53 7.38
C MET A 105 -4.94 -3.71 7.08
N LEU A 106 -4.74 -2.50 6.56
CA LEU A 106 -5.81 -1.67 6.04
C LEU A 106 -5.75 -1.62 4.51
N VAL A 107 -6.86 -1.91 3.84
CA VAL A 107 -6.95 -1.99 2.38
C VAL A 107 -7.91 -0.93 1.85
N VAL A 108 -7.52 -0.24 0.79
CA VAL A 108 -8.37 0.74 0.09
C VAL A 108 -8.13 0.71 -1.42
N GLY A 109 -9.13 1.13 -2.18
CA GLY A 109 -8.95 1.41 -3.60
C GLY A 109 -8.11 2.66 -3.85
N SER A 110 -7.50 2.77 -5.02
CA SER A 110 -6.66 3.93 -5.38
C SER A 110 -7.44 5.21 -5.57
N ALA A 111 -8.72 5.15 -5.95
CA ALA A 111 -9.59 6.30 -6.19
C ALA A 111 -10.97 6.04 -5.58
N GLY A 112 -11.65 7.12 -5.15
CA GLY A 112 -12.98 7.08 -4.57
C GLY A 112 -14.00 7.90 -5.37
N ARG A 113 -15.21 8.09 -4.81
CA ARG A 113 -16.27 8.91 -5.37
C ARG A 113 -15.77 10.32 -5.64
N GLY A 114 -15.88 10.80 -6.86
CA GLY A 114 -15.49 12.18 -7.25
C GLY A 114 -14.19 12.27 -8.03
N VAL A 115 -13.48 11.16 -8.25
CA VAL A 115 -12.29 11.12 -9.10
C VAL A 115 -12.65 10.50 -10.45
N LEU A 116 -12.52 11.29 -11.51
CA LEU A 116 -12.68 10.83 -12.88
C LEU A 116 -11.37 10.20 -13.38
N GLY A 117 -11.34 8.86 -13.46
CA GLY A 117 -10.25 8.09 -14.06
C GLY A 117 -9.21 7.54 -13.05
N ASP A 118 -8.43 6.55 -13.50
CA ASP A 118 -7.42 5.83 -12.70
C ASP A 118 -6.13 6.63 -12.43
N LEU A 119 -6.06 7.88 -12.87
CA LEU A 119 -4.85 8.72 -12.83
C LEU A 119 -4.69 9.53 -11.53
N VAL A 120 -5.74 9.67 -10.72
CA VAL A 120 -5.68 10.48 -9.50
C VAL A 120 -5.97 9.62 -8.27
N VAL A 121 -5.08 9.65 -7.29
CA VAL A 121 -5.28 8.98 -6.01
C VAL A 121 -6.26 9.76 -5.14
N GLY A 122 -7.18 9.04 -4.51
CA GLY A 122 -8.14 9.60 -3.59
C GLY A 122 -7.50 10.17 -2.32
N SER A 123 -8.15 11.18 -1.74
CA SER A 123 -7.71 11.79 -0.48
C SER A 123 -7.65 10.79 0.68
N VAL A 124 -8.56 9.81 0.70
CA VAL A 124 -8.59 8.75 1.71
C VAL A 124 -7.32 7.89 1.64
N ALA A 125 -6.99 7.34 0.46
CA ALA A 125 -5.77 6.53 0.28
C ALA A 125 -4.51 7.30 0.66
N THR A 126 -4.41 8.59 0.27
CA THR A 126 -3.29 9.46 0.63
C THR A 126 -3.19 9.66 2.15
N ALA A 127 -4.29 9.96 2.81
CA ALA A 127 -4.30 10.18 4.26
C ALA A 127 -3.96 8.91 5.04
N LEU A 128 -4.50 7.76 4.66
CA LEU A 128 -4.25 6.48 5.33
C LEU A 128 -2.80 6.03 5.15
N THR A 129 -2.24 6.13 3.95
CA THR A 129 -0.82 5.83 3.71
C THR A 129 0.12 6.76 4.47
N ALA A 130 -0.35 7.93 4.89
CA ALA A 130 0.41 8.85 5.73
C ALA A 130 0.26 8.57 7.24
N HIS A 131 -0.90 8.13 7.73
CA HIS A 131 -1.24 8.20 9.15
C HIS A 131 -1.74 6.90 9.79
N ALA A 132 -2.03 5.83 9.03
CA ALA A 132 -2.49 4.57 9.60
C ALA A 132 -1.48 3.95 10.59
N HIS A 133 -1.96 3.12 11.51
CA HIS A 133 -1.17 2.45 12.54
C HIS A 133 -0.72 1.04 12.12
N CYS A 134 -1.29 0.50 11.05
CA CYS A 134 -0.90 -0.78 10.44
C CYS A 134 -0.44 -0.58 8.98
N PRO A 135 0.14 -1.59 8.30
CA PRO A 135 0.40 -1.54 6.87
C PRO A 135 -0.83 -1.17 6.06
N VAL A 136 -0.66 -0.35 5.02
CA VAL A 136 -1.76 0.07 4.14
C VAL A 136 -1.52 -0.46 2.73
N ALA A 137 -2.47 -1.24 2.23
CA ALA A 137 -2.52 -1.67 0.84
C ALA A 137 -3.42 -0.73 0.02
N VAL A 138 -2.85 -0.13 -1.02
CA VAL A 138 -3.60 0.63 -2.02
C VAL A 138 -3.74 -0.24 -3.26
N VAL A 139 -4.95 -0.77 -3.48
CA VAL A 139 -5.25 -1.66 -4.60
C VAL A 139 -5.46 -0.85 -5.86
N ARG A 140 -4.62 -1.13 -6.86
CA ARG A 140 -4.61 -0.46 -8.16
C ARG A 140 -3.94 -1.34 -9.21
N GLY A 141 -3.95 -0.86 -10.46
CA GLY A 141 -3.29 -1.57 -11.55
C GLY A 141 -3.93 -2.93 -11.84
N GLU A 142 -3.12 -3.87 -12.29
CA GLU A 142 -3.54 -5.24 -12.57
C GLU A 142 -3.21 -6.15 -11.39
N ASP A 143 -4.14 -7.03 -11.05
CA ASP A 143 -3.87 -8.15 -10.15
C ASP A 143 -3.14 -9.23 -10.95
N ARG A 144 -1.90 -9.50 -10.59
CA ARG A 144 -1.05 -10.51 -11.25
C ARG A 144 -0.92 -11.74 -10.38
N ALA A 145 -1.86 -12.65 -10.58
CA ALA A 145 -1.79 -13.99 -10.00
C ALA A 145 -0.60 -14.81 -10.56
N GLY A 146 -0.32 -15.94 -9.96
CA GLY A 146 0.74 -16.86 -10.39
C GLY A 146 2.11 -16.53 -9.78
N THR A 147 3.18 -16.65 -10.55
CA THR A 147 4.58 -16.57 -10.08
C THR A 147 5.17 -15.16 -10.08
N ALA A 148 4.38 -14.12 -10.31
CA ALA A 148 4.85 -12.74 -10.26
C ALA A 148 5.40 -12.41 -8.85
N PRO A 149 6.62 -11.83 -8.75
CA PRO A 149 7.28 -11.64 -7.47
C PRO A 149 6.67 -10.52 -6.63
N VAL A 150 6.84 -10.60 -5.32
CA VAL A 150 6.77 -9.42 -4.44
C VAL A 150 8.04 -8.61 -4.63
N VAL A 151 7.91 -7.29 -4.79
CA VAL A 151 9.04 -6.37 -4.95
C VAL A 151 9.15 -5.47 -3.73
N ALA A 152 10.30 -5.47 -3.05
CA ALA A 152 10.59 -4.60 -1.91
C ALA A 152 11.52 -3.47 -2.33
N GLY A 153 11.09 -2.22 -2.14
CA GLY A 153 11.95 -1.03 -2.30
C GLY A 153 12.72 -0.74 -1.01
N VAL A 154 14.03 -1.02 -1.02
CA VAL A 154 14.91 -0.92 0.17
C VAL A 154 15.88 0.22 -0.02
N ASP A 155 15.85 1.22 0.86
CA ASP A 155 16.80 2.35 0.80
C ASP A 155 17.94 2.24 1.84
N GLY A 156 17.87 1.25 2.75
CA GLY A 156 18.78 1.05 3.88
C GLY A 156 18.60 2.09 5.00
N GLY A 157 17.48 2.81 5.01
CA GLY A 157 17.05 3.66 6.12
C GLY A 157 16.29 2.86 7.20
N PRO A 158 15.84 3.53 8.28
CA PRO A 158 15.15 2.88 9.40
C PRO A 158 13.89 2.10 8.98
N ALA A 159 13.17 2.57 7.96
CA ALA A 159 11.97 1.91 7.46
C ALA A 159 12.25 0.59 6.71
N SER A 160 13.50 0.33 6.32
CA SER A 160 13.85 -0.86 5.52
C SER A 160 13.55 -2.17 6.25
N GLU A 161 13.66 -2.20 7.58
CA GLU A 161 13.33 -3.40 8.37
C GLU A 161 11.84 -3.74 8.28
N ALA A 162 10.97 -2.76 8.48
CA ALA A 162 9.51 -2.96 8.36
C ALA A 162 9.09 -3.30 6.92
N VAL A 163 9.75 -2.72 5.91
CA VAL A 163 9.52 -3.05 4.50
C VAL A 163 9.89 -4.49 4.22
N LEU A 164 11.05 -4.95 4.67
CA LEU A 164 11.51 -6.32 4.46
C LEU A 164 10.65 -7.31 5.24
N ALA A 165 10.27 -7.01 6.49
CA ALA A 165 9.37 -7.86 7.27
C ALA A 165 8.08 -8.12 6.50
N LEU A 166 7.40 -7.05 6.08
CA LEU A 166 6.15 -7.16 5.33
C LEU A 166 6.36 -7.87 3.99
N ALA A 167 7.43 -7.56 3.24
CA ALA A 167 7.67 -8.15 1.93
C ALA A 167 7.99 -9.65 2.00
N PHE A 168 8.71 -10.11 3.02
CA PHE A 168 8.95 -11.52 3.26
C PHE A 168 7.69 -12.27 3.68
N GLU A 169 6.86 -11.67 4.54
CA GLU A 169 5.55 -12.21 4.92
C GLU A 169 4.65 -12.37 3.69
N GLU A 170 4.55 -11.34 2.84
CA GLU A 170 3.78 -11.40 1.60
C GLU A 170 4.31 -12.47 0.64
N ALA A 171 5.61 -12.54 0.44
CA ALA A 171 6.21 -13.54 -0.44
C ALA A 171 5.96 -14.97 0.07
N ALA A 172 6.05 -15.19 1.39
CA ALA A 172 5.77 -16.48 2.03
C ALA A 172 4.29 -16.87 1.92
N VAL A 173 3.37 -15.94 2.24
CA VAL A 173 1.91 -16.16 2.18
C VAL A 173 1.45 -16.51 0.76
N HIS A 174 2.01 -15.85 -0.24
CA HIS A 174 1.67 -16.10 -1.65
C HIS A 174 2.51 -17.21 -2.31
N GLY A 175 3.54 -17.74 -1.65
CA GLY A 175 4.44 -18.76 -2.22
C GLY A 175 5.18 -18.27 -3.46
N VAL A 176 5.59 -17.00 -3.53
CA VAL A 176 6.24 -16.36 -4.68
C VAL A 176 7.63 -15.81 -4.32
N PRO A 177 8.53 -15.60 -5.30
CA PRO A 177 9.82 -14.98 -5.03
C PRO A 177 9.72 -13.54 -4.52
N LEU A 178 10.70 -13.13 -3.73
CA LEU A 178 10.94 -11.75 -3.30
C LEU A 178 12.08 -11.13 -4.13
N VAL A 179 11.82 -9.98 -4.74
CA VAL A 179 12.85 -9.14 -5.38
C VAL A 179 13.11 -7.93 -4.50
N ALA A 180 14.26 -7.90 -3.82
CA ALA A 180 14.70 -6.76 -3.03
C ALA A 180 15.49 -5.79 -3.92
N VAL A 181 14.96 -4.60 -4.12
CA VAL A 181 15.48 -3.57 -5.02
C VAL A 181 16.05 -2.42 -4.20
N HIS A 182 17.33 -2.13 -4.38
CA HIS A 182 18.00 -0.92 -3.90
C HIS A 182 18.42 -0.06 -5.07
N VAL A 183 17.89 1.15 -5.15
CA VAL A 183 18.25 2.12 -6.18
C VAL A 183 19.07 3.24 -5.55
N TRP A 184 20.29 3.43 -6.06
CA TRP A 184 21.19 4.48 -5.60
C TRP A 184 21.35 5.55 -6.68
N ALA A 185 21.80 6.73 -6.41
CA ALA A 185 21.93 7.84 -7.35
C ALA A 185 20.58 8.54 -7.72
N ASP A 186 19.95 9.16 -6.73
CA ASP A 186 18.75 10.00 -6.96
C ASP A 186 19.06 11.31 -7.73
N ALA A 187 20.33 11.73 -7.77
CA ALA A 187 20.79 12.80 -8.63
C ALA A 187 21.46 12.20 -9.87
N ASP A 188 21.27 12.81 -11.04
CA ASP A 188 22.01 12.45 -12.25
C ASP A 188 23.52 12.69 -12.02
N PRO A 189 24.31 11.64 -11.69
CA PRO A 189 25.73 11.85 -11.40
C PRO A 189 26.47 12.39 -12.61
N GLY A 190 25.99 12.03 -13.82
CA GLY A 190 26.56 12.54 -15.07
C GLY A 190 26.46 14.04 -15.20
N ARG A 191 25.38 14.66 -14.69
CA ARG A 191 25.24 16.14 -14.69
C ARG A 191 26.06 16.81 -13.60
N VAL A 192 26.17 16.21 -12.42
CA VAL A 192 26.93 16.76 -11.29
C VAL A 192 28.44 16.67 -11.56
N PHE A 193 28.89 15.60 -12.23
CA PHE A 193 30.31 15.36 -12.49
C PHE A 193 30.75 15.74 -13.91
N ALA A 194 29.84 15.95 -14.87
CA ALA A 194 30.18 16.49 -16.21
C ALA A 194 30.81 17.88 -16.13
N GLU A 195 30.48 18.65 -15.10
CA GLU A 195 31.13 19.95 -14.81
C GLU A 195 32.56 19.81 -14.25
N ALA A 196 32.91 18.64 -13.69
CA ALA A 196 34.21 18.40 -13.06
C ALA A 196 35.30 17.91 -14.05
N MET A 197 35.00 17.66 -15.32
CA MET A 197 35.96 17.29 -16.42
C MET A 197 36.87 16.07 -16.11
N ALA A 198 36.58 15.27 -15.09
CA ALA A 198 37.38 14.09 -14.76
C ALA A 198 36.52 12.81 -14.88
N PRO A 199 37.09 11.68 -15.38
CA PRO A 199 36.40 10.39 -15.33
C PRO A 199 36.17 10.01 -13.86
N PHE A 200 34.90 9.94 -13.46
CA PHE A 200 34.52 9.53 -12.11
C PHE A 200 34.29 8.01 -12.09
N ASP A 201 34.98 7.33 -11.16
CA ASP A 201 34.79 5.89 -10.95
C ASP A 201 33.57 5.67 -10.03
N PHE A 202 32.50 5.07 -10.57
CA PHE A 202 31.27 4.75 -9.86
C PHE A 202 31.34 3.42 -9.11
N GLU A 203 32.39 2.62 -9.29
CA GLU A 203 32.48 1.27 -8.70
C GLU A 203 32.44 1.30 -7.15
N PRO A 204 33.10 2.22 -6.43
CA PRO A 204 32.99 2.32 -4.98
C PRO A 204 31.55 2.61 -4.49
N LEU A 205 30.77 3.37 -5.26
CA LEU A 205 29.38 3.67 -4.93
C LEU A 205 28.48 2.45 -5.15
N ARG A 206 28.72 1.70 -6.24
CA ARG A 206 28.03 0.44 -6.52
C ARG A 206 28.32 -0.61 -5.44
N GLU A 207 29.58 -0.75 -5.03
CA GLU A 207 29.97 -1.66 -3.94
C GLU A 207 29.28 -1.28 -2.63
N LYS A 208 29.23 0.01 -2.31
CA LYS A 208 28.50 0.53 -1.14
C LYS A 208 27.01 0.19 -1.21
N ALA A 209 26.37 0.39 -2.36
CA ALA A 209 24.96 0.09 -2.57
C ALA A 209 24.67 -1.42 -2.40
N ASN A 210 25.54 -2.28 -2.95
CA ASN A 210 25.46 -3.73 -2.75
C ASN A 210 25.58 -4.13 -1.28
N ARG A 211 26.48 -3.47 -0.54
CA ARG A 211 26.66 -3.72 0.90
C ARG A 211 25.42 -3.32 1.69
N VAL A 212 24.84 -2.16 1.41
CA VAL A 212 23.59 -1.69 2.05
C VAL A 212 22.47 -2.70 1.88
N LEU A 213 22.27 -3.22 0.66
CA LEU A 213 21.22 -4.22 0.43
C LEU A 213 21.54 -5.56 1.09
N ALA A 214 22.83 -5.97 1.09
CA ALA A 214 23.25 -7.21 1.75
C ALA A 214 23.07 -7.15 3.27
N GLU A 215 23.43 -6.04 3.90
CA GLU A 215 23.25 -5.79 5.33
C GLU A 215 21.76 -5.78 5.71
N ALA A 216 20.91 -5.09 4.91
CA ALA A 216 19.47 -5.06 5.15
C ALA A 216 18.81 -6.45 5.07
N LEU A 217 19.33 -7.33 4.20
CA LEU A 217 18.82 -8.70 4.01
C LEU A 217 19.44 -9.74 4.97
N ALA A 218 20.39 -9.33 5.80
CA ALA A 218 21.04 -10.25 6.75
C ALA A 218 20.02 -10.81 7.74
N GLY A 219 20.06 -12.13 7.97
CA GLY A 219 19.19 -12.86 8.91
C GLY A 219 17.77 -13.16 8.40
N TRP A 220 17.30 -12.49 7.34
CA TRP A 220 15.93 -12.73 6.82
C TRP A 220 15.76 -14.11 6.20
N ARG A 221 16.79 -14.66 5.53
CA ARG A 221 16.77 -16.01 4.97
C ARG A 221 16.65 -17.11 6.01
N GLU A 222 17.13 -16.86 7.23
CA GLU A 222 17.00 -17.80 8.36
C GLU A 222 15.56 -17.81 8.88
N LYS A 223 14.87 -16.66 8.86
CA LYS A 223 13.47 -16.54 9.27
C LYS A 223 12.49 -17.06 8.22
N PHE A 224 12.84 -16.93 6.92
CA PHE A 224 11.99 -17.30 5.79
C PHE A 224 12.78 -18.18 4.80
N PRO A 225 13.12 -19.43 5.17
CA PRO A 225 13.98 -20.29 4.34
C PRO A 225 13.36 -20.69 3.01
N ASP A 226 12.04 -20.73 2.93
CA ASP A 226 11.29 -21.13 1.72
C ASP A 226 11.08 -19.97 0.72
N VAL A 227 11.45 -18.74 1.08
CA VAL A 227 11.32 -17.59 0.18
C VAL A 227 12.57 -17.44 -0.66
N GLU A 228 12.41 -17.59 -1.98
CA GLU A 228 13.48 -17.28 -2.93
C GLU A 228 13.71 -15.77 -2.99
N VAL A 229 14.95 -15.32 -2.70
CA VAL A 229 15.28 -13.89 -2.67
C VAL A 229 16.25 -13.53 -3.79
N ARG A 230 15.82 -12.62 -4.66
CA ARG A 230 16.66 -11.98 -5.68
C ARG A 230 17.04 -10.57 -5.25
N ARG A 231 18.33 -10.28 -5.22
CA ARG A 231 18.89 -8.95 -4.93
C ARG A 231 19.08 -8.18 -6.22
N VAL A 232 18.63 -6.94 -6.26
CA VAL A 232 18.78 -6.03 -7.40
C VAL A 232 19.29 -4.69 -6.90
N VAL A 233 20.42 -4.25 -7.44
CA VAL A 233 21.01 -2.93 -7.19
C VAL A 233 21.07 -2.21 -8.53
N GLU A 234 20.40 -1.07 -8.61
CA GLU A 234 20.29 -0.27 -9.83
C GLU A 234 20.79 1.15 -9.60
N GLU A 235 21.41 1.70 -10.62
CA GLU A 235 21.82 3.10 -10.68
C GLU A 235 20.78 3.86 -11.50
N ASP A 236 19.95 4.66 -10.85
CA ASP A 236 18.95 5.54 -11.50
C ASP A 236 18.12 6.28 -10.42
N LYS A 237 17.01 6.85 -10.86
CA LYS A 237 16.00 7.49 -10.02
C LYS A 237 15.10 6.43 -9.35
N PRO A 238 15.11 6.28 -8.03
CA PRO A 238 14.35 5.24 -7.32
C PRO A 238 12.86 5.21 -7.69
N ARG A 239 12.26 6.40 -7.82
CA ARG A 239 10.87 6.56 -8.23
C ARG A 239 10.56 5.89 -9.57
N GLN A 240 11.41 6.12 -10.58
CA GLN A 240 11.18 5.59 -11.92
C GLN A 240 11.37 4.07 -11.94
N ARG A 241 12.44 3.57 -11.32
CA ARG A 241 12.74 2.13 -11.31
C ARG A 241 11.68 1.31 -10.57
N LEU A 242 11.21 1.78 -9.41
CA LEU A 242 10.15 1.07 -8.69
C LEU A 242 8.80 1.14 -9.42
N LEU A 243 8.51 2.21 -10.15
CA LEU A 243 7.36 2.25 -11.07
C LEU A 243 7.50 1.23 -12.22
N ASP A 244 8.69 1.07 -12.79
CA ASP A 244 8.92 0.07 -13.82
C ASP A 244 8.76 -1.36 -13.26
N TRP A 245 9.32 -1.64 -12.07
CA TRP A 245 9.12 -2.90 -11.37
C TRP A 245 7.64 -3.19 -11.08
N SER A 246 6.85 -2.19 -10.73
CA SER A 246 5.42 -2.37 -10.44
C SER A 246 4.60 -2.91 -11.62
N ARG A 247 5.11 -2.79 -12.85
CA ARG A 247 4.44 -3.31 -14.06
C ARG A 247 4.53 -4.83 -14.21
N SER A 248 5.43 -5.48 -13.48
CA SER A 248 5.64 -6.93 -13.55
C SER A 248 5.55 -7.62 -12.19
N ALA A 249 5.47 -6.85 -11.11
CA ALA A 249 5.32 -7.37 -9.76
C ALA A 249 3.88 -7.81 -9.46
N ARG A 250 3.73 -8.78 -8.54
CA ARG A 250 2.45 -9.08 -7.88
C ARG A 250 2.02 -7.88 -7.03
N MET A 251 2.94 -7.36 -6.24
CA MET A 251 2.79 -6.16 -5.43
C MET A 251 4.15 -5.51 -5.18
N VAL A 252 4.13 -4.22 -4.83
CA VAL A 252 5.33 -3.48 -4.42
C VAL A 252 5.19 -3.06 -2.96
N VAL A 253 6.19 -3.38 -2.14
CA VAL A 253 6.26 -3.00 -0.73
C VAL A 253 7.29 -1.89 -0.55
N VAL A 254 6.89 -0.79 0.07
CA VAL A 254 7.75 0.38 0.36
C VAL A 254 7.47 0.94 1.74
N GLY A 255 8.41 1.68 2.30
CA GLY A 255 8.17 2.43 3.53
C GLY A 255 7.35 3.70 3.28
N SER A 256 6.69 4.22 4.30
CA SER A 256 5.97 5.50 4.21
C SER A 256 6.92 6.66 3.92
N ARG A 257 8.18 6.60 4.39
CA ARG A 257 9.25 7.58 4.18
C ARG A 257 10.57 6.86 3.91
N GLY A 258 11.52 7.56 3.26
CA GLY A 258 12.86 7.07 2.99
C GLY A 258 13.94 7.89 3.72
N ARG A 259 15.23 7.62 3.42
CA ARG A 259 16.42 8.27 4.01
C ARG A 259 16.42 9.79 3.96
N GLY A 260 15.82 10.40 2.93
CA GLY A 260 15.83 11.85 2.70
C GLY A 260 14.70 12.60 3.39
N GLY A 261 14.10 12.05 4.46
CA GLY A 261 12.91 12.57 5.12
C GLY A 261 12.99 14.06 5.41
N PHE A 262 12.48 14.88 4.49
CA PHE A 262 12.17 16.27 4.81
C PHE A 262 11.13 16.24 5.93
N THR A 263 11.50 16.80 7.08
CA THR A 263 10.58 17.00 8.21
C THR A 263 9.41 17.85 7.72
N GLY A 264 8.21 17.26 7.67
CA GLY A 264 6.99 17.93 7.21
C GLY A 264 6.28 17.26 6.01
N LEU A 265 6.94 16.35 5.29
CA LEU A 265 6.24 15.55 4.27
C LEU A 265 5.60 14.32 4.90
N LEU A 266 4.31 14.14 4.61
CA LEU A 266 3.50 13.02 5.13
C LEU A 266 3.88 11.69 4.53
N LEU A 267 4.36 11.68 3.26
CA LEU A 267 4.74 10.50 2.51
C LEU A 267 6.00 10.78 1.68
N GLY A 268 6.87 9.78 1.53
CA GLY A 268 8.07 9.88 0.69
C GLY A 268 7.75 9.97 -0.80
N SER A 269 8.62 10.58 -1.60
CA SER A 269 8.42 10.80 -3.05
C SER A 269 8.23 9.50 -3.84
N VAL A 270 8.91 8.43 -3.43
CA VAL A 270 8.80 7.08 -4.04
C VAL A 270 7.45 6.47 -3.71
N SER A 271 7.08 6.43 -2.43
CA SER A 271 5.82 5.86 -1.96
C SER A 271 4.64 6.62 -2.56
N GLN A 272 4.70 7.95 -2.58
CA GLN A 272 3.69 8.79 -3.23
C GLN A 272 3.55 8.45 -4.72
N ALA A 273 4.66 8.33 -5.45
CA ALA A 273 4.61 8.01 -6.87
C ALA A 273 4.02 6.62 -7.16
N LEU A 274 4.39 5.61 -6.36
CA LEU A 274 3.84 4.26 -6.48
C LEU A 274 2.34 4.25 -6.16
N VAL A 275 1.93 4.87 -5.06
CA VAL A 275 0.51 5.01 -4.70
C VAL A 275 -0.26 5.73 -5.81
N GLN A 276 0.34 6.70 -6.51
CA GLN A 276 -0.29 7.44 -7.60
C GLN A 276 -0.26 6.73 -8.96
N HIS A 277 0.81 5.98 -9.27
CA HIS A 277 1.09 5.51 -10.64
C HIS A 277 1.54 4.05 -10.73
N GLY A 278 1.59 3.31 -9.63
CA GLY A 278 1.99 1.90 -9.63
C GLY A 278 1.11 1.04 -10.54
N GLY A 279 1.68 0.05 -11.18
CA GLY A 279 1.00 -0.88 -12.09
C GLY A 279 0.41 -2.11 -11.40
N CYS A 280 0.57 -2.25 -10.08
CA CYS A 280 0.09 -3.33 -9.22
C CYS A 280 -0.30 -2.78 -7.84
N PRO A 281 -0.87 -3.59 -6.93
CA PRO A 281 -1.09 -3.20 -5.53
C PRO A 281 0.19 -2.70 -4.85
N VAL A 282 0.07 -1.64 -4.06
CA VAL A 282 1.18 -1.01 -3.34
C VAL A 282 0.93 -1.09 -1.85
N LEU A 283 1.85 -1.77 -1.15
CA LEU A 283 1.83 -1.89 0.30
C LEU A 283 2.80 -0.87 0.90
N VAL A 284 2.28 -0.03 1.79
CA VAL A 284 3.08 0.94 2.54
C VAL A 284 3.29 0.41 3.95
N ALA A 285 4.52 -0.04 4.23
CA ALA A 285 4.91 -0.54 5.54
C ALA A 285 4.96 0.59 6.57
N ARG A 286 4.66 0.22 7.82
CA ARG A 286 4.75 1.07 9.00
C ARG A 286 5.85 0.54 9.91
N GLY A 287 6.66 1.42 10.42
CA GLY A 287 7.71 1.13 11.40
C GLY A 287 7.64 2.14 12.52
#